data_bd73d83955b698b7aca818e05c951fd3
#
_entry.id   bd73d83955b698b7aca818e05c951fd3
#
_cell.length_a   1.000
_cell.length_b   1.000
_cell.length_c   1.000
_cell.angle_alpha   90.00
_cell.angle_beta   90.00
_cell.angle_gamma   90.00
#
_symmetry.space_group_name_H-M   'P 1'
#
loop_
_entity.id
_entity.type
_entity.pdbx_description
1 polymer ?
#
loop_
_entity_poly.entity_id
_entity_poly.type
_entity_poly.pdbx_seq_one_letter_code
_entity_poly.pdbx_strand_id
1 'polypeptide(L)'
;VAETASCEGVDYVRLGTTLDGQSIDCLEMGEGDVQVWLYARQHPGETQAEWWMEGAIECLTDPADPVARALRKACRIHIVPNCNPDGSRRGHLRTNAVGTNLNREWADPTPERSPEVLAIRNRMDQTGVDFAMDVHADEAIPAVFIAGFDGIPSWTEAQGDGYDRYQRILDRRTPDFQT
;
A
#
# COMPACT_ATOMS: atom_id res chain seq x y z
N VAL A 1 12.60 -1.45 -6.22
CA VAL A 1 11.86 -2.56 -6.88
C VAL A 1 12.80 -3.51 -7.59
N ALA A 2 13.64 -3.06 -8.54
CA ALA A 2 14.50 -3.95 -9.33
C ALA A 2 15.50 -4.76 -8.47
N GLU A 3 16.13 -4.14 -7.49
CA GLU A 3 17.04 -4.83 -6.56
C GLU A 3 16.28 -5.82 -5.67
N THR A 4 15.16 -5.43 -5.13
CA THR A 4 14.31 -6.26 -4.27
C THR A 4 13.73 -7.45 -5.00
N ALA A 5 13.36 -7.29 -6.26
CA ALA A 5 12.87 -8.37 -7.12
C ALA A 5 13.92 -9.48 -7.35
N SER A 6 15.18 -9.23 -7.00
CA SER A 6 16.28 -10.21 -7.07
C SER A 6 16.49 -10.95 -5.74
N CYS A 7 15.77 -10.57 -4.67
CA CYS A 7 15.85 -11.26 -3.38
C CYS A 7 15.14 -12.62 -3.44
N GLU A 8 15.72 -13.61 -2.76
CA GLU A 8 15.11 -14.95 -2.65
C GLU A 8 13.74 -14.87 -1.96
N GLY A 9 12.73 -15.49 -2.55
CA GLY A 9 11.36 -15.52 -2.02
C GLY A 9 10.56 -14.25 -2.28
N VAL A 10 11.01 -13.39 -3.19
CA VAL A 10 10.27 -12.22 -3.67
C VAL A 10 9.94 -12.39 -5.14
N ASP A 11 8.67 -12.35 -5.46
CA ASP A 11 8.17 -12.37 -6.84
C ASP A 11 7.89 -10.95 -7.31
N TYR A 12 8.32 -10.61 -8.51
CA TYR A 12 7.95 -9.37 -9.17
C TYR A 12 6.74 -9.60 -10.08
N VAL A 13 5.72 -8.77 -9.91
CA VAL A 13 4.49 -8.81 -10.72
C VAL A 13 4.24 -7.43 -11.31
N ARG A 14 4.19 -7.35 -12.63
CA ARG A 14 3.70 -6.14 -13.30
C ARG A 14 2.18 -6.20 -13.37
N LEU A 15 1.50 -5.36 -12.59
CA LEU A 15 0.03 -5.33 -12.53
C LEU A 15 -0.59 -4.71 -13.78
N GLY A 16 0.09 -3.74 -14.37
CA GLY A 16 -0.42 -3.01 -15.53
C GLY A 16 0.56 -1.95 -16.03
N THR A 17 0.00 -1.03 -16.78
CA THR A 17 0.73 0.10 -17.37
C THR A 17 -0.08 1.38 -17.18
N THR A 18 0.59 2.45 -16.81
CA THR A 18 0.00 3.79 -16.67
C THR A 18 -0.27 4.44 -18.03
N LEU A 19 -0.90 5.61 -18.02
CA LEU A 19 -1.19 6.38 -19.23
C LEU A 19 0.07 6.85 -19.96
N ASP A 20 1.17 7.12 -19.23
CA ASP A 20 2.47 7.47 -19.83
C ASP A 20 3.32 6.24 -20.19
N GLY A 21 2.78 5.03 -20.02
CA GLY A 21 3.47 3.79 -20.37
C GLY A 21 4.42 3.27 -19.30
N GLN A 22 4.38 3.79 -18.08
CA GLN A 22 5.18 3.27 -16.97
C GLN A 22 4.55 2.00 -16.38
N SER A 23 5.37 1.15 -15.77
CA SER A 23 4.93 -0.07 -15.10
C SER A 23 4.24 0.27 -13.77
N ILE A 24 3.17 -0.47 -13.46
CA ILE A 24 2.57 -0.52 -12.13
C ILE A 24 3.11 -1.78 -11.48
N ASP A 25 4.08 -1.60 -10.60
CA ASP A 25 4.88 -2.68 -10.04
C ASP A 25 4.29 -3.19 -8.72
N CYS A 26 4.31 -4.50 -8.55
CA CYS A 26 3.99 -5.16 -7.29
C CYS A 26 5.10 -6.15 -6.93
N LEU A 27 5.46 -6.20 -5.66
CA LEU A 27 6.29 -7.24 -5.09
C LEU A 27 5.38 -8.17 -4.28
N GLU A 28 5.53 -9.47 -4.47
CA GLU A 28 4.78 -10.46 -3.71
C GLU A 28 5.74 -11.36 -2.95
N MET A 29 5.45 -11.64 -1.68
CA MET A 29 6.29 -12.48 -0.85
C MET A 29 5.48 -13.21 0.23
N GLY A 30 6.05 -14.30 0.74
CA GLY A 30 5.43 -15.13 1.77
C GLY A 30 4.53 -16.23 1.22
N GLU A 31 4.20 -17.20 2.08
CA GLU A 31 3.56 -18.47 1.71
C GLU A 31 2.24 -18.70 2.46
N GLY A 32 1.87 -17.79 3.37
CA GLY A 32 0.67 -17.95 4.20
C GLY A 32 -0.63 -17.59 3.48
N ASP A 33 -1.74 -17.92 4.12
CA ASP A 33 -3.08 -17.74 3.54
C ASP A 33 -3.64 -16.32 3.75
N VAL A 34 -3.13 -15.57 4.74
CA VAL A 34 -3.60 -14.21 5.05
C VAL A 34 -3.10 -13.22 4.00
N GLN A 35 -4.01 -12.58 3.29
CA GLN A 35 -3.69 -11.64 2.20
C GLN A 35 -3.47 -10.23 2.76
N VAL A 36 -2.23 -9.75 2.70
CA VAL A 36 -1.81 -8.45 3.20
C VAL A 36 -1.41 -7.55 2.04
N TRP A 37 -2.04 -6.39 1.94
CA TRP A 37 -1.75 -5.38 0.92
C TRP A 37 -1.15 -4.12 1.54
N LEU A 38 0.04 -3.74 1.05
CA LEU A 38 0.70 -2.49 1.39
C LEU A 38 0.88 -1.69 0.10
N TYR A 39 0.36 -0.49 0.04
CA TYR A 39 0.51 0.35 -1.15
C TYR A 39 0.70 1.82 -0.76
N ALA A 40 1.43 2.56 -1.59
CA ALA A 40 1.89 3.90 -1.26
C ALA A 40 1.84 4.84 -2.47
N ARG A 41 2.00 6.13 -2.22
CA ARG A 41 2.18 7.14 -3.26
C ARG A 41 1.03 7.24 -4.25
N GLN A 42 -0.22 7.09 -3.79
CA GLN A 42 -1.38 7.51 -4.58
C GLN A 42 -1.29 9.02 -4.90
N HIS A 43 -0.80 9.79 -3.92
CA HIS A 43 -0.47 11.21 -4.09
C HIS A 43 1.04 11.38 -4.26
N PRO A 44 1.51 11.81 -5.42
CA PRO A 44 2.95 11.87 -5.74
C PRO A 44 3.77 12.79 -4.84
N GLY A 45 3.17 13.88 -4.33
CA GLY A 45 3.83 14.83 -3.44
C GLY A 45 4.13 14.31 -2.04
N GLU A 46 3.47 13.22 -1.64
CA GLU A 46 3.65 12.59 -0.33
C GLU A 46 4.88 11.65 -0.32
N THR A 47 6.08 12.22 -0.48
CA THR A 47 7.33 11.45 -0.63
C THR A 47 7.70 10.64 0.62
N GLN A 48 7.21 11.04 1.80
CA GLN A 48 7.42 10.29 3.05
C GLN A 48 6.86 8.87 2.98
N ALA A 49 5.77 8.67 2.23
CA ALA A 49 5.18 7.35 2.02
C ALA A 49 6.14 6.38 1.30
N GLU A 50 7.01 6.90 0.43
CA GLU A 50 8.03 6.10 -0.26
C GLU A 50 9.15 5.68 0.69
N TRP A 51 9.61 6.57 1.56
CA TRP A 51 10.59 6.25 2.60
C TRP A 51 10.07 5.21 3.58
N TRP A 52 8.80 5.33 3.98
CA TRP A 52 8.15 4.29 4.79
C TRP A 52 8.14 2.94 4.08
N MET A 53 7.79 2.94 2.79
CA MET A 53 7.73 1.73 1.99
C MET A 53 9.09 1.08 1.80
N GLU A 54 10.14 1.87 1.60
CA GLU A 54 11.53 1.39 1.51
C GLU A 54 11.91 0.64 2.79
N GLY A 55 11.69 1.26 3.97
CA GLY A 55 11.97 0.62 5.25
C GLY A 55 11.12 -0.64 5.50
N ALA A 56 9.85 -0.64 5.08
CA ALA A 56 9.00 -1.82 5.17
C ALA A 56 9.49 -2.96 4.29
N ILE A 57 9.92 -2.67 3.07
CA ILE A 57 10.49 -3.66 2.14
C ILE A 57 11.80 -4.23 2.70
N GLU A 58 12.72 -3.38 3.17
CA GLU A 58 13.98 -3.81 3.79
C GLU A 58 13.71 -4.76 4.97
N CYS A 59 12.83 -4.36 5.88
CA CYS A 59 12.46 -5.18 7.02
C CYS A 59 11.82 -6.52 6.61
N LEU A 60 10.84 -6.48 5.69
CA LEU A 60 10.11 -7.67 5.26
C LEU A 60 10.97 -8.64 4.44
N THR A 61 12.03 -8.18 3.80
CA THR A 61 12.95 -9.03 3.02
C THR A 61 14.16 -9.52 3.82
N ASP A 62 14.42 -8.98 5.02
CA ASP A 62 15.51 -9.43 5.87
C ASP A 62 15.30 -10.91 6.31
N PRO A 63 16.18 -11.83 5.88
CA PRO A 63 16.09 -13.24 6.27
C PRO A 63 16.46 -13.47 7.76
N ALA A 64 17.16 -12.52 8.38
CA ALA A 64 17.57 -12.63 9.78
C ALA A 64 16.49 -12.14 10.75
N ASP A 65 15.59 -11.27 10.32
CA ASP A 65 14.52 -10.72 11.16
C ASP A 65 13.45 -11.79 11.52
N PRO A 66 13.25 -12.11 12.81
CA PRO A 66 12.30 -13.15 13.22
C PRO A 66 10.84 -12.75 13.00
N VAL A 67 10.52 -11.45 13.03
CA VAL A 67 9.15 -10.94 12.79
C VAL A 67 8.83 -11.04 11.31
N ALA A 68 9.74 -10.60 10.44
CA ALA A 68 9.59 -10.72 9.00
C ALA A 68 9.40 -12.18 8.56
N ARG A 69 10.21 -13.11 9.12
CA ARG A 69 10.02 -14.56 8.88
C ARG A 69 8.65 -15.07 9.31
N ALA A 70 8.19 -14.65 10.49
CA ALA A 70 6.88 -15.04 10.99
C ALA A 70 5.75 -14.49 10.11
N LEU A 71 5.86 -13.25 9.66
CA LEU A 71 4.90 -12.62 8.74
C LEU A 71 4.88 -13.34 7.39
N ARG A 72 6.04 -13.57 6.76
CA ARG A 72 6.10 -14.30 5.47
C ARG A 72 5.59 -15.74 5.55
N LYS A 73 5.68 -16.37 6.72
CA LYS A 73 5.10 -17.71 6.94
C LYS A 73 3.57 -17.67 7.10
N ALA A 74 3.03 -16.61 7.70
CA ALA A 74 1.60 -16.50 7.99
C ALA A 74 0.80 -15.82 6.89
N CYS A 75 1.46 -14.96 6.11
CA CYS A 75 0.81 -14.08 5.15
C CYS A 75 1.38 -14.26 3.73
N ARG A 76 0.55 -13.97 2.73
CA ARG A 76 0.98 -13.55 1.40
C ARG A 76 0.92 -12.02 1.35
N ILE A 77 2.06 -11.38 1.17
CA ILE A 77 2.21 -9.93 1.25
C ILE A 77 2.38 -9.37 -0.16
N HIS A 78 1.52 -8.43 -0.53
CA HIS A 78 1.52 -7.73 -1.81
C HIS A 78 1.92 -6.28 -1.55
N ILE A 79 2.95 -5.79 -2.22
CA ILE A 79 3.49 -4.45 -2.02
C ILE A 79 3.49 -3.68 -3.34
N VAL A 80 2.76 -2.57 -3.39
CA VAL A 80 2.81 -1.60 -4.50
C VAL A 80 3.54 -0.35 -4.02
N PRO A 81 4.84 -0.22 -4.30
CA PRO A 81 5.65 0.86 -3.72
C PRO A 81 5.26 2.25 -4.19
N ASN A 82 4.78 2.36 -5.42
CA ASN A 82 4.33 3.62 -6.00
C ASN A 82 3.10 3.40 -6.87
N CYS A 83 1.93 3.81 -6.36
CA CYS A 83 0.67 3.70 -7.08
C CYS A 83 0.56 4.71 -8.23
N ASN A 84 1.36 5.80 -8.22
CA ASN A 84 1.24 6.90 -9.18
C ASN A 84 2.60 7.27 -9.79
N PRO A 85 3.20 6.37 -10.59
CA PRO A 85 4.52 6.61 -11.16
C PRO A 85 4.53 7.75 -12.18
N ASP A 86 3.45 7.98 -12.93
CA ASP A 86 3.33 9.10 -13.86
C ASP A 86 3.33 10.45 -13.14
N GLY A 87 2.51 10.59 -12.12
CA GLY A 87 2.46 11.79 -11.29
C GLY A 87 3.78 12.04 -10.57
N SER A 88 4.43 10.98 -10.06
CA SER A 88 5.75 11.05 -9.43
C SER A 88 6.81 11.57 -10.41
N ARG A 89 6.85 11.05 -11.63
CA ARG A 89 7.79 11.47 -12.67
C ARG A 89 7.55 12.91 -13.13
N ARG A 90 6.28 13.33 -13.19
CA ARG A 90 5.89 14.68 -13.62
C ARG A 90 6.00 15.72 -12.52
N GLY A 91 6.24 15.33 -11.27
CA GLY A 91 6.29 16.22 -10.12
C GLY A 91 4.91 16.77 -9.72
N HIS A 92 3.86 16.01 -9.96
CA HIS A 92 2.51 16.41 -9.52
C HIS A 92 2.41 16.29 -8.00
N LEU A 93 1.62 17.18 -7.40
CA LEU A 93 1.38 17.12 -5.96
C LEU A 93 0.44 15.96 -5.61
N ARG A 94 -0.68 15.79 -6.36
CA ARG A 94 -1.78 14.93 -5.92
C ARG A 94 -2.41 14.04 -6.99
N THR A 95 -2.17 14.32 -8.25
CA THR A 95 -2.89 13.68 -9.35
C THR A 95 -1.99 12.85 -10.25
N ASN A 96 -2.60 11.95 -11.03
CA ASN A 96 -1.91 11.19 -12.07
C ASN A 96 -1.72 12.02 -13.36
N ALA A 97 -1.34 11.35 -14.46
CA ALA A 97 -1.03 11.98 -15.74
C ALA A 97 -2.15 12.85 -16.35
N VAL A 98 -3.41 12.52 -16.06
CA VAL A 98 -4.60 13.23 -16.59
C VAL A 98 -5.31 14.09 -15.56
N GLY A 99 -4.67 14.37 -14.43
CA GLY A 99 -5.24 15.22 -13.39
C GLY A 99 -6.23 14.51 -12.46
N THR A 100 -6.27 13.20 -12.46
CA THR A 100 -7.15 12.39 -11.60
C THR A 100 -6.51 12.13 -10.23
N ASN A 101 -7.27 12.36 -9.15
CA ASN A 101 -6.87 11.96 -7.80
C ASN A 101 -7.20 10.48 -7.60
N LEU A 102 -6.17 9.62 -7.59
CA LEU A 102 -6.33 8.17 -7.49
C LEU A 102 -7.11 7.72 -6.25
N ASN A 103 -6.95 8.41 -5.13
CA ASN A 103 -7.66 8.13 -3.88
C ASN A 103 -9.16 8.53 -3.93
N ARG A 104 -9.72 8.79 -5.10
CA ARG A 104 -11.16 9.01 -5.34
C ARG A 104 -11.73 8.07 -6.40
N GLU A 105 -10.89 7.18 -6.95
CA GLU A 105 -11.26 6.34 -8.09
C GLU A 105 -11.57 4.88 -7.71
N TRP A 106 -11.37 4.48 -6.46
CA TRP A 106 -11.48 3.07 -6.03
C TRP A 106 -12.87 2.46 -6.22
N ALA A 107 -13.93 3.27 -6.22
CA ALA A 107 -15.29 2.77 -6.42
C ALA A 107 -15.55 2.35 -7.88
N ASP A 108 -15.04 3.13 -8.84
CA ASP A 108 -15.28 2.90 -10.28
C ASP A 108 -14.08 3.34 -11.12
N PRO A 109 -12.93 2.65 -11.01
CA PRO A 109 -11.73 2.98 -11.78
C PRO A 109 -11.90 2.60 -13.25
N THR A 110 -11.37 3.44 -14.16
CA THR A 110 -11.40 3.18 -15.60
C THR A 110 -10.02 3.24 -16.24
N PRO A 111 -9.81 2.56 -17.37
CA PRO A 111 -8.51 2.59 -18.07
C PRO A 111 -8.07 3.98 -18.52
N GLU A 112 -9.04 4.88 -18.79
CA GLU A 112 -8.78 6.22 -19.30
C GLU A 112 -8.45 7.23 -18.20
N ARG A 113 -8.93 6.99 -16.98
CA ARG A 113 -8.79 7.93 -15.85
C ARG A 113 -7.84 7.46 -14.78
N SER A 114 -7.88 6.18 -14.45
CA SER A 114 -7.18 5.61 -13.31
C SER A 114 -6.75 4.17 -13.55
N PRO A 115 -5.98 3.88 -14.63
CA PRO A 115 -5.50 2.53 -14.93
C PRO A 115 -4.67 1.95 -13.77
N GLU A 116 -4.05 2.81 -12.98
CA GLU A 116 -3.28 2.44 -11.80
C GLU A 116 -4.18 1.76 -10.75
N VAL A 117 -5.25 2.42 -10.36
CA VAL A 117 -6.22 1.88 -9.38
C VAL A 117 -6.91 0.66 -9.94
N LEU A 118 -7.30 0.69 -11.23
CA LEU A 118 -7.94 -0.46 -11.89
C LEU A 118 -7.06 -1.71 -11.83
N ALA A 119 -5.77 -1.58 -12.12
CA ALA A 119 -4.83 -2.70 -12.10
C ALA A 119 -4.63 -3.26 -10.69
N ILE A 120 -4.45 -2.40 -9.70
CA ILE A 120 -4.27 -2.79 -8.28
C ILE A 120 -5.55 -3.47 -7.77
N ARG A 121 -6.71 -2.86 -7.97
CA ARG A 121 -8.00 -3.40 -7.54
C ARG A 121 -8.30 -4.75 -8.19
N ASN A 122 -8.06 -4.91 -9.49
CA ASN A 122 -8.24 -6.18 -10.17
C ASN A 122 -7.37 -7.30 -9.56
N ARG A 123 -6.15 -6.97 -9.12
CA ARG A 123 -5.29 -7.94 -8.44
C ARG A 123 -5.81 -8.25 -7.03
N MET A 124 -6.25 -7.25 -6.29
CA MET A 124 -6.90 -7.41 -4.97
C MET A 124 -8.15 -8.31 -5.08
N ASP A 125 -8.98 -8.11 -6.10
CA ASP A 125 -10.19 -8.92 -6.33
C ASP A 125 -9.84 -10.38 -6.65
N GLN A 126 -8.68 -10.65 -7.25
CA GLN A 126 -8.20 -12.02 -7.56
C GLN A 126 -7.60 -12.72 -6.36
N THR A 127 -6.87 -12.01 -5.52
CA THR A 127 -6.11 -12.59 -4.39
C THR A 127 -6.88 -12.56 -3.08
N GLY A 128 -7.83 -11.67 -2.94
CA GLY A 128 -8.47 -11.32 -1.67
C GLY A 128 -7.68 -10.27 -0.89
N VAL A 129 -8.29 -9.74 0.17
CA VAL A 129 -7.72 -8.74 1.08
C VAL A 129 -8.20 -9.03 2.50
N ASP A 130 -7.30 -9.47 3.36
CA ASP A 130 -7.58 -9.63 4.80
C ASP A 130 -7.12 -8.40 5.60
N PHE A 131 -6.03 -7.75 5.12
CA PHE A 131 -5.51 -6.51 5.67
C PHE A 131 -5.00 -5.63 4.53
N ALA A 132 -5.32 -4.35 4.57
CA ALA A 132 -4.78 -3.36 3.63
C ALA A 132 -4.30 -2.12 4.36
N MET A 133 -3.16 -1.57 3.93
CA MET A 133 -2.64 -0.30 4.38
C MET A 133 -2.30 0.58 3.19
N ASP A 134 -2.98 1.71 3.10
CA ASP A 134 -2.70 2.78 2.16
C ASP A 134 -1.81 3.82 2.84
N VAL A 135 -0.56 3.91 2.41
CA VAL A 135 0.42 4.75 3.05
C VAL A 135 0.43 6.12 2.42
N HIS A 136 0.02 7.09 3.20
CA HIS A 136 0.01 8.51 2.88
C HIS A 136 0.97 9.31 3.76
N ALA A 137 1.09 10.60 3.47
CA ALA A 137 1.63 11.58 4.38
C ALA A 137 0.71 12.80 4.41
N ASP A 138 0.70 13.47 5.55
CA ASP A 138 -0.04 14.73 5.71
C ASP A 138 0.92 15.92 5.73
N GLU A 139 0.54 17.02 5.08
CA GLU A 139 1.36 18.22 4.94
C GLU A 139 1.21 19.16 6.15
N ALA A 140 0.14 19.00 6.93
CA ALA A 140 -0.21 19.88 8.04
C ALA A 140 -0.12 19.21 9.42
N ILE A 141 -0.27 17.90 9.48
CA ILE A 141 -0.31 17.14 10.74
C ILE A 141 1.07 16.52 11.00
N PRO A 142 1.88 17.04 11.92
CA PRO A 142 3.21 16.53 12.24
C PRO A 142 3.12 15.34 13.23
N ALA A 143 2.36 14.33 12.88
CA ALA A 143 2.10 13.18 13.75
C ALA A 143 2.04 11.89 12.96
N VAL A 144 2.30 10.77 13.62
CA VAL A 144 2.02 9.42 13.10
C VAL A 144 0.62 9.04 13.53
N PHE A 145 -0.26 8.81 12.57
CA PHE A 145 -1.66 8.46 12.83
C PHE A 145 -2.18 7.48 11.78
N ILE A 146 -3.30 6.84 12.06
CA ILE A 146 -4.07 6.07 11.08
C ILE A 146 -5.49 6.64 10.98
N ALA A 147 -6.06 6.56 9.80
CA ALA A 147 -7.48 6.88 9.55
C ALA A 147 -8.23 5.59 9.24
N GLY A 148 -9.37 5.39 9.88
CA GLY A 148 -10.26 4.26 9.64
C GLY A 148 -11.35 4.59 8.61
N PHE A 149 -12.30 3.68 8.51
CA PHE A 149 -13.42 3.76 7.57
C PHE A 149 -14.77 3.95 8.29
N ASP A 150 -14.74 4.57 9.45
CA ASP A 150 -15.97 4.85 10.22
C ASP A 150 -16.98 5.63 9.38
N GLY A 151 -18.24 5.21 9.45
CA GLY A 151 -19.32 5.83 8.71
C GLY A 151 -19.53 5.31 7.28
N ILE A 152 -18.70 4.38 6.79
CA ILE A 152 -18.96 3.70 5.53
C ILE A 152 -20.05 2.65 5.76
N PRO A 153 -21.14 2.62 4.93
CA PRO A 153 -22.26 1.71 5.16
C PRO A 153 -21.92 0.22 5.18
N SER A 154 -20.82 -0.17 4.52
CA SER A 154 -20.33 -1.56 4.49
C SER A 154 -19.38 -1.90 5.65
N TRP A 155 -19.04 -0.93 6.52
CA TRP A 155 -18.17 -1.15 7.67
C TRP A 155 -18.86 -2.04 8.71
N THR A 156 -18.27 -3.17 9.02
CA THR A 156 -18.80 -4.13 9.98
C THR A 156 -18.22 -3.93 11.37
N GLU A 157 -18.92 -4.39 12.40
CA GLU A 157 -18.44 -4.38 13.79
C GLU A 157 -17.09 -5.11 13.92
N ALA A 158 -16.94 -6.25 13.26
CA ALA A 158 -15.69 -7.02 13.28
C ALA A 158 -14.50 -6.25 12.67
N GLN A 159 -14.75 -5.45 11.63
CA GLN A 159 -13.73 -4.58 11.06
C GLN A 159 -13.37 -3.42 12.01
N GLY A 160 -14.36 -2.85 12.70
CA GLY A 160 -14.16 -1.85 13.73
C GLY A 160 -13.30 -2.38 14.89
N ASP A 161 -13.64 -3.55 15.41
CA ASP A 161 -12.86 -4.22 16.46
C ASP A 161 -11.40 -4.49 16.03
N GLY A 162 -11.22 -4.91 14.78
CA GLY A 162 -9.89 -5.12 14.17
C GLY A 162 -9.08 -3.83 14.10
N TYR A 163 -9.71 -2.74 13.64
CA TYR A 163 -9.10 -1.41 13.56
C TYR A 163 -8.69 -0.90 14.94
N ASP A 164 -9.59 -0.94 15.92
CA ASP A 164 -9.32 -0.52 17.29
C ASP A 164 -8.20 -1.34 17.95
N ARG A 165 -8.15 -2.64 17.66
CA ARG A 165 -7.08 -3.50 18.14
C ARG A 165 -5.74 -3.10 17.52
N TYR A 166 -5.71 -2.83 16.22
CA TYR A 166 -4.51 -2.39 15.52
C TYR A 166 -4.02 -1.05 16.06
N GLN A 167 -4.92 -0.07 16.22
CA GLN A 167 -4.61 1.23 16.80
C GLN A 167 -3.99 1.13 18.20
N ARG A 168 -4.58 0.31 19.09
CA ARG A 168 -4.02 0.06 20.43
C ARG A 168 -2.62 -0.59 20.40
N ILE A 169 -2.32 -1.40 19.39
CA ILE A 169 -0.98 -2.00 19.23
C ILE A 169 0.03 -0.93 18.81
N LEU A 170 -0.34 -0.07 17.86
CA LEU A 170 0.51 1.03 17.40
C LEU A 170 0.83 1.99 18.54
N ASP A 171 -0.17 2.41 19.31
CA ASP A 171 -0.03 3.29 20.47
C ASP A 171 0.97 2.74 21.51
N ARG A 172 0.96 1.43 21.74
CA ARG A 172 1.88 0.78 22.68
C ARG A 172 3.30 0.61 22.14
N ARG A 173 3.47 0.58 20.83
CA ARG A 173 4.74 0.25 20.16
C ARG A 173 5.47 1.45 19.59
N THR A 174 4.74 2.50 19.30
CA THR A 174 5.25 3.69 18.62
C THR A 174 4.96 4.92 19.49
N PRO A 175 5.98 5.48 20.16
CA PRO A 175 5.79 6.62 21.09
C PRO A 175 5.21 7.87 20.45
N ASP A 176 5.45 8.03 19.14
CA ASP A 176 4.99 9.19 18.36
C ASP A 176 3.62 9.00 17.72
N PHE A 177 2.99 7.83 17.95
CA PHE A 177 1.66 7.54 17.42
C PHE A 177 0.59 8.29 18.18
N GLN A 178 -0.34 8.91 17.45
CA GLN A 178 -1.46 9.67 18.01
C GLN A 178 -2.79 8.99 17.64
N THR A 179 -3.63 8.78 18.65
CA THR A 179 -5.00 8.23 18.52
C THR A 179 -6.02 9.33 18.40
#